data_1e2d717b9ed018e108cc307347f13ad8
#
_entry.id   1e2d717b9ed018e108cc307347f13ad8
#
_cell.length_a   1.000
_cell.length_b   1.000
_cell.length_c   1.000
_cell.angle_alpha   90.00
_cell.angle_beta   90.00
_cell.angle_gamma   90.00
#
_symmetry.space_group_name_H-M   'P 1'
#
loop_
_entity.id
_entity.type
_entity.pdbx_description
1 polymer ?
#
loop_
_entity_poly.entity_id
_entity_poly.type
_entity_poly.pdbx_seq_one_letter_code
_entity_poly.pdbx_strand_id
1 'polypeptide(L)'
;TTKERMRMQSNFSSLCKGSLIPKEIRDKEAIQRFMEAVAQFERIVNDSGFIKLQRLSEEDIIGAEGKQGLLEQYLTLSREAGTPMQDIALGAEEVRVGNKRLCLHTLSDTDDLPGTVSADTRYEKLSTDRSDCRLSFAAPVGLLLSCNHIYNQYLFLDNSDDNLQKFEKSARNMHSLARYSRGNQINKEWIERYLNEAHSFGLSSIRAHFNIMAWSEDPSELK
;
A
#
# COMPACT_ATOMS: atom_id res chain seq x y z
N THR A 1 -12.55 -11.15 12.64
CA THR A 1 -13.91 -10.71 12.98
C THR A 1 -14.95 -11.67 12.39
N THR A 2 -16.20 -11.61 12.86
CA THR A 2 -17.30 -12.49 12.41
C THR A 2 -17.51 -12.45 10.90
N LYS A 3 -17.35 -11.30 10.25
CA LYS A 3 -17.45 -11.14 8.79
C LYS A 3 -16.34 -11.88 8.03
N GLU A 4 -15.12 -11.90 8.52
CA GLU A 4 -14.02 -12.65 7.91
C GLU A 4 -14.19 -14.15 8.09
N ARG A 5 -14.67 -14.60 9.26
CA ARG A 5 -15.03 -16.01 9.48
C ARG A 5 -16.16 -16.46 8.55
N MET A 6 -17.19 -15.64 8.35
CA MET A 6 -18.26 -15.91 7.39
C MET A 6 -17.75 -15.95 5.95
N ARG A 7 -16.80 -15.07 5.58
CA ARG A 7 -16.14 -15.10 4.27
C ARG A 7 -15.29 -16.36 4.09
N MET A 8 -14.53 -16.77 5.10
CA MET A 8 -13.75 -18.01 5.07
C MET A 8 -14.67 -19.24 4.99
N GLN A 9 -15.77 -19.29 5.74
CA GLN A 9 -16.75 -20.36 5.65
C GLN A 9 -17.47 -20.42 4.30
N SER A 10 -17.77 -19.27 3.70
CA SER A 10 -18.33 -19.19 2.34
C SER A 10 -17.33 -19.70 1.30
N ASN A 11 -16.05 -19.34 1.43
CA ASN A 11 -14.99 -19.82 0.54
C ASN A 11 -14.74 -21.32 0.71
N PHE A 12 -14.74 -21.83 1.94
CA PHE A 12 -14.61 -23.25 2.22
C PHE A 12 -15.80 -24.05 1.69
N SER A 13 -17.01 -23.54 1.86
CA SER A 13 -18.23 -24.14 1.29
C SER A 13 -18.20 -24.16 -0.25
N SER A 14 -17.61 -23.14 -0.88
CA SER A 14 -17.41 -23.11 -2.33
C SER A 14 -16.37 -24.13 -2.79
N LEU A 15 -15.30 -24.31 -2.02
CA LEU A 15 -14.28 -25.34 -2.25
C LEU A 15 -14.88 -26.75 -2.18
N CYS A 16 -15.67 -27.02 -1.15
CA CYS A 16 -16.36 -28.29 -0.97
C CYS A 16 -17.40 -28.57 -2.08
N LYS A 17 -17.90 -27.53 -2.75
CA LYS A 17 -18.80 -27.66 -3.91
C LYS A 17 -18.10 -27.69 -5.26
N GLY A 18 -16.78 -27.83 -5.28
CA GLY A 18 -15.99 -27.91 -6.49
C GLY A 18 -15.79 -26.59 -7.24
N SER A 19 -16.06 -25.44 -6.59
CA SER A 19 -15.83 -24.11 -7.16
C SER A 19 -14.82 -23.33 -6.34
N LEU A 20 -13.64 -23.12 -6.89
CA LEU A 20 -12.57 -22.28 -6.33
C LEU A 20 -12.81 -20.79 -6.52
N ILE A 21 -13.72 -20.42 -7.42
CA ILE A 21 -13.96 -19.03 -7.81
C ILE A 21 -15.13 -18.48 -6.98
N PRO A 22 -14.96 -17.39 -6.23
CA PRO A 22 -16.03 -16.70 -5.54
C PRO A 22 -17.20 -16.35 -6.46
N LYS A 23 -18.43 -16.36 -5.92
CA LYS A 23 -19.64 -16.06 -6.71
C LYS A 23 -19.58 -14.67 -7.33
N GLU A 24 -19.03 -13.71 -6.61
CA GLU A 24 -18.90 -12.32 -7.02
C GLU A 24 -18.05 -12.16 -8.29
N ILE A 25 -17.04 -13.00 -8.48
CA ILE A 25 -16.18 -13.01 -9.70
C ILE A 25 -16.87 -13.70 -10.87
N ARG A 26 -17.96 -14.44 -10.64
CA ARG A 26 -18.75 -15.09 -11.68
C ARG A 26 -19.99 -14.32 -12.10
N ASP A 27 -20.37 -13.34 -11.31
CA ASP A 27 -21.50 -12.46 -11.60
C ASP A 27 -21.09 -11.41 -12.62
N LYS A 28 -21.60 -11.56 -13.84
CA LYS A 28 -21.29 -10.64 -14.95
C LYS A 28 -21.69 -9.19 -14.66
N GLU A 29 -22.82 -8.99 -13.97
CA GLU A 29 -23.27 -7.64 -13.63
C GLU A 29 -22.36 -7.00 -12.56
N ALA A 30 -21.89 -7.79 -11.59
CA ALA A 30 -20.94 -7.31 -10.58
C ALA A 30 -19.60 -6.96 -11.23
N ILE A 31 -19.10 -7.78 -12.16
CA ILE A 31 -17.88 -7.50 -12.92
C ILE A 31 -18.05 -6.23 -13.76
N GLN A 32 -19.17 -6.08 -14.46
CA GLN A 32 -19.40 -4.90 -15.28
C GLN A 32 -19.43 -3.62 -14.43
N ARG A 33 -20.17 -3.61 -13.33
CA ARG A 33 -20.21 -2.48 -12.38
C ARG A 33 -18.82 -2.15 -11.84
N PHE A 34 -18.01 -3.17 -11.52
CA PHE A 34 -16.64 -2.98 -11.09
C PHE A 34 -15.79 -2.34 -12.21
N MET A 35 -15.88 -2.83 -13.43
CA MET A 35 -15.13 -2.29 -14.57
C MET A 35 -15.54 -0.84 -14.91
N GLU A 36 -16.81 -0.50 -14.75
CA GLU A 36 -17.31 0.87 -14.91
C GLU A 36 -16.73 1.79 -13.82
N ALA A 37 -16.70 1.34 -12.56
CA ALA A 37 -16.11 2.07 -11.46
C ALA A 37 -14.59 2.28 -11.65
N VAL A 38 -13.87 1.25 -12.12
CA VAL A 38 -12.43 1.34 -12.45
C VAL A 38 -12.20 2.35 -13.58
N ALA A 39 -13.03 2.33 -14.64
CA ALA A 39 -12.91 3.27 -15.74
C ALA A 39 -13.18 4.72 -15.30
N GLN A 40 -14.15 4.92 -14.41
CA GLN A 40 -14.44 6.23 -13.85
C GLN A 40 -13.28 6.73 -12.98
N PHE A 41 -12.73 5.87 -12.13
CA PHE A 41 -11.57 6.20 -11.29
C PHE A 41 -10.35 6.56 -12.15
N GLU A 42 -10.02 5.74 -13.15
CA GLU A 42 -8.93 5.99 -14.09
C GLU A 42 -9.08 7.37 -14.76
N ARG A 43 -10.28 7.72 -15.21
CA ARG A 43 -10.55 9.02 -15.82
C ARG A 43 -10.33 10.16 -14.83
N ILE A 44 -10.89 10.08 -13.62
CA ILE A 44 -10.74 11.12 -12.59
C ILE A 44 -9.27 11.35 -12.26
N VAL A 45 -8.48 10.28 -12.09
CA VAL A 45 -7.06 10.39 -11.75
C VAL A 45 -6.26 10.97 -12.92
N ASN A 46 -6.51 10.51 -14.15
CA ASN A 46 -5.83 11.05 -15.33
C ASN A 46 -6.19 12.52 -15.60
N ASP A 47 -7.45 12.90 -15.39
CA ASP A 47 -7.91 14.28 -15.58
C ASP A 47 -7.35 15.23 -14.50
N SER A 48 -6.94 14.70 -13.33
CA SER A 48 -6.30 15.50 -12.28
C SER A 48 -4.94 16.08 -12.69
N GLY A 49 -4.27 15.47 -13.67
CA GLY A 49 -2.95 15.88 -14.15
C GLY A 49 -1.78 15.57 -13.22
N PHE A 50 -2.03 15.02 -12.01
CA PHE A 50 -0.97 14.68 -11.06
C PHE A 50 -0.35 13.31 -11.33
N ILE A 51 -1.16 12.35 -11.75
CA ILE A 51 -0.76 10.96 -11.98
C ILE A 51 -1.38 10.50 -13.29
N LYS A 52 -0.61 9.80 -14.11
CA LYS A 52 -1.12 9.12 -15.31
C LYS A 52 -1.24 7.64 -15.02
N LEU A 53 -2.45 7.12 -15.08
CA LEU A 53 -2.74 5.69 -15.00
C LEU A 53 -2.73 5.07 -16.39
N GLN A 54 -2.13 3.90 -16.51
CA GLN A 54 -2.14 3.07 -17.69
C GLN A 54 -2.49 1.64 -17.31
N ARG A 55 -3.47 1.06 -18.00
CA ARG A 55 -3.79 -0.35 -17.80
C ARG A 55 -2.67 -1.22 -18.36
N LEU A 56 -2.30 -2.22 -17.61
CA LEU A 56 -1.38 -3.25 -18.07
C LEU A 56 -2.12 -4.26 -18.93
N SER A 57 -1.49 -4.68 -20.02
CA SER A 57 -1.95 -5.81 -20.83
C SER A 57 -1.65 -7.14 -20.13
N GLU A 58 -2.22 -8.22 -20.63
CA GLU A 58 -1.89 -9.57 -20.17
C GLU A 58 -0.41 -9.86 -20.36
N GLU A 59 0.19 -9.44 -21.47
CA GLU A 59 1.62 -9.56 -21.76
C GLU A 59 2.51 -8.77 -20.80
N ASP A 60 2.04 -7.60 -20.30
CA ASP A 60 2.79 -6.84 -19.32
C ASP A 60 2.79 -7.51 -17.95
N ILE A 61 1.76 -8.30 -17.64
CA ILE A 61 1.63 -9.00 -16.35
C ILE A 61 2.32 -10.36 -16.40
N ILE A 62 2.00 -11.18 -17.40
CA ILE A 62 2.48 -12.57 -17.49
C ILE A 62 3.82 -12.65 -18.21
N GLY A 63 4.03 -11.79 -19.22
CA GLY A 63 5.16 -11.83 -20.13
C GLY A 63 4.80 -12.37 -21.50
N ALA A 64 5.71 -12.20 -22.44
CA ALA A 64 5.64 -12.73 -23.79
C ALA A 64 7.04 -13.18 -24.23
N GLU A 65 7.14 -13.80 -25.41
CA GLU A 65 8.44 -14.22 -25.95
C GLU A 65 9.42 -13.03 -26.05
N GLY A 66 10.53 -13.11 -25.33
CA GLY A 66 11.54 -12.04 -25.25
C GLY A 66 11.17 -10.84 -24.38
N LYS A 67 9.98 -10.83 -23.74
CA LYS A 67 9.52 -9.77 -22.84
C LYS A 67 9.14 -10.38 -21.49
N GLN A 68 9.85 -9.98 -20.45
CA GLN A 68 9.55 -10.41 -19.10
C GLN A 68 8.31 -9.69 -18.55
N GLY A 69 7.37 -10.45 -18.00
CA GLY A 69 6.20 -9.90 -17.33
C GLY A 69 6.48 -9.49 -15.90
N LEU A 70 5.56 -8.71 -15.34
CA LEU A 70 5.65 -8.22 -13.96
C LEU A 70 5.72 -9.35 -12.93
N LEU A 71 4.91 -10.41 -13.12
CA LEU A 71 4.92 -11.58 -12.23
C LEU A 71 6.24 -12.34 -12.28
N GLU A 72 6.82 -12.48 -13.46
CA GLU A 72 8.12 -13.14 -13.63
C GLU A 72 9.23 -12.35 -12.93
N GLN A 73 9.22 -11.01 -13.04
CA GLN A 73 10.17 -10.15 -12.32
C GLN A 73 10.07 -10.31 -10.80
N TYR A 74 8.85 -10.43 -10.27
CA TYR A 74 8.63 -10.67 -8.84
C TYR A 74 9.16 -12.04 -8.40
N LEU A 75 9.00 -13.08 -9.21
CA LEU A 75 9.40 -14.44 -8.88
C LEU A 75 10.90 -14.67 -9.03
N THR A 76 11.53 -14.03 -10.01
CA THR A 76 12.95 -14.20 -10.31
C THR A 76 13.83 -13.12 -9.68
N LEU A 77 13.25 -12.04 -9.20
CA LEU A 77 13.95 -10.83 -8.73
C LEU A 77 15.00 -10.35 -9.76
N SER A 78 14.67 -10.46 -11.04
CA SER A 78 15.52 -10.09 -12.18
C SER A 78 14.69 -9.29 -13.19
N ARG A 79 15.34 -8.44 -13.95
CA ARG A 79 14.76 -7.73 -15.10
C ARG A 79 15.15 -8.37 -16.43
N GLU A 80 15.93 -9.44 -16.40
CA GLU A 80 16.37 -10.14 -17.59
C GLU A 80 15.35 -11.22 -17.97
N ALA A 81 14.81 -11.13 -19.18
CA ALA A 81 13.87 -12.11 -19.69
C ALA A 81 14.52 -13.50 -19.77
N GLY A 82 13.75 -14.54 -19.41
CA GLY A 82 14.24 -15.92 -19.43
C GLY A 82 15.11 -16.29 -18.22
N THR A 83 15.21 -15.43 -17.20
CA THR A 83 15.86 -15.81 -15.94
C THR A 83 15.12 -16.99 -15.31
N PRO A 84 15.78 -18.14 -15.06
CA PRO A 84 15.11 -19.28 -14.47
C PRO A 84 14.68 -18.99 -13.03
N MET A 85 13.59 -19.59 -12.60
CA MET A 85 13.21 -19.60 -11.20
C MET A 85 14.33 -20.23 -10.37
N GLN A 86 14.66 -19.56 -9.27
CA GLN A 86 15.70 -20.01 -8.35
C GLN A 86 15.09 -20.53 -7.06
N ASP A 87 15.81 -21.37 -6.35
CA ASP A 87 15.38 -21.91 -5.08
C ASP A 87 15.20 -20.79 -4.05
N ILE A 88 14.10 -20.86 -3.29
CA ILE A 88 13.83 -19.96 -2.18
C ILE A 88 14.20 -20.68 -0.89
N ALA A 89 15.20 -20.17 -0.20
CA ALA A 89 15.61 -20.67 1.11
C ALA A 89 15.06 -19.73 2.20
N LEU A 90 14.21 -20.27 3.06
CA LEU A 90 13.67 -19.58 4.23
C LEU A 90 14.44 -20.02 5.46
N GLY A 91 15.46 -19.27 5.83
CA GLY A 91 16.23 -19.48 7.06
C GLY A 91 15.60 -18.73 8.25
N ALA A 92 16.07 -19.05 9.46
CA ALA A 92 15.61 -18.36 10.68
C ALA A 92 16.04 -16.87 10.73
N GLU A 93 17.19 -16.56 10.14
CA GLU A 93 17.79 -15.23 10.18
C GLU A 93 17.80 -14.52 8.81
N GLU A 94 17.60 -15.25 7.74
CA GLU A 94 17.65 -14.70 6.39
C GLU A 94 16.74 -15.43 5.40
N VAL A 95 16.29 -14.69 4.40
CA VAL A 95 15.59 -15.21 3.23
C VAL A 95 16.52 -15.06 2.04
N ARG A 96 16.63 -16.10 1.21
CA ARG A 96 17.43 -16.10 -0.01
C ARG A 96 16.61 -16.56 -1.22
N VAL A 97 16.86 -15.95 -2.35
CA VAL A 97 16.41 -16.43 -3.67
C VAL A 97 17.65 -16.61 -4.54
N GLY A 98 18.05 -17.86 -4.71
CA GLY A 98 19.35 -18.18 -5.33
C GLY A 98 20.51 -17.55 -4.57
N ASN A 99 21.29 -16.70 -5.26
CA ASN A 99 22.43 -15.99 -4.69
C ASN A 99 22.02 -14.68 -3.98
N LYS A 100 20.78 -14.24 -4.13
CA LYS A 100 20.31 -12.96 -3.62
C LYS A 100 19.82 -13.12 -2.19
N ARG A 101 20.31 -12.30 -1.29
CA ARG A 101 19.78 -12.16 0.05
C ARG A 101 18.66 -11.12 0.04
N LEU A 102 17.55 -11.41 0.72
CA LEU A 102 16.41 -10.52 0.86
C LEU A 102 16.33 -9.95 2.25
N CYS A 103 15.97 -8.66 2.32
CA CYS A 103 15.52 -7.99 3.52
C CYS A 103 14.10 -7.48 3.31
N LEU A 104 13.23 -7.76 4.27
CA LEU A 104 11.85 -7.28 4.29
C LEU A 104 11.71 -6.28 5.43
N HIS A 105 11.38 -5.06 5.10
CA HIS A 105 11.07 -4.01 6.05
C HIS A 105 9.60 -3.65 5.92
N THR A 106 8.90 -3.66 7.04
CA THR A 106 7.49 -3.31 7.10
C THR A 106 7.26 -2.32 8.23
N LEU A 107 6.29 -1.45 8.05
CA LEU A 107 5.83 -0.60 9.13
C LEU A 107 5.17 -1.46 10.21
N SER A 108 5.73 -1.47 11.40
CA SER A 108 5.23 -2.24 12.54
C SER A 108 4.49 -1.38 13.56
N ASP A 109 4.87 -0.11 13.70
CA ASP A 109 4.22 0.82 14.61
C ASP A 109 4.03 2.19 13.95
N THR A 110 3.06 2.95 14.45
CA THR A 110 2.85 4.35 14.05
C THR A 110 3.97 5.26 14.52
N ASP A 111 4.66 4.90 15.59
CA ASP A 111 5.80 5.65 16.11
C ASP A 111 7.03 5.59 15.19
N ASP A 112 7.07 4.63 14.26
CA ASP A 112 8.08 4.56 13.20
C ASP A 112 7.88 5.63 12.12
N LEU A 113 6.72 6.30 12.12
CA LEU A 113 6.40 7.35 11.15
C LEU A 113 6.72 8.73 11.72
N PRO A 114 7.18 9.66 10.87
CA PRO A 114 7.29 11.07 11.30
C PRO A 114 5.89 11.61 11.62
N GLY A 115 5.79 12.41 12.67
CA GLY A 115 4.51 12.97 13.14
C GLY A 115 3.82 13.89 12.13
N THR A 116 4.59 14.49 11.21
CA THR A 116 4.09 15.30 10.10
C THR A 116 4.98 15.13 8.88
N VAL A 117 4.36 15.13 7.71
CA VAL A 117 5.05 15.06 6.42
C VAL A 117 4.56 16.21 5.54
N SER A 118 5.49 17.01 5.04
CA SER A 118 5.17 18.05 4.05
C SER A 118 5.22 17.45 2.65
N ALA A 119 4.15 17.63 1.89
CA ALA A 119 4.12 17.30 0.47
C ALA A 119 4.81 18.34 -0.41
N ASP A 120 5.25 19.46 0.18
CA ASP A 120 5.81 20.61 -0.53
C ASP A 120 7.34 20.69 -0.48
N THR A 121 8.00 19.69 0.06
CA THR A 121 9.46 19.66 0.12
C THR A 121 10.05 19.52 -1.29
N ARG A 122 10.68 20.57 -1.78
CA ARG A 122 11.43 20.56 -3.02
C ARG A 122 12.74 19.79 -2.84
N TYR A 123 13.02 18.86 -3.75
CA TYR A 123 14.27 18.10 -3.74
C TYR A 123 15.27 18.71 -4.73
N GLU A 124 16.21 19.45 -4.22
CA GLU A 124 17.14 20.27 -5.04
C GLU A 124 18.00 19.44 -6.00
N LYS A 125 18.37 18.21 -5.62
CA LYS A 125 19.21 17.35 -6.47
C LYS A 125 18.54 16.92 -7.78
N LEU A 126 17.21 16.87 -7.83
CA LEU A 126 16.45 16.49 -9.01
C LEU A 126 15.58 17.62 -9.55
N SER A 127 15.54 18.77 -8.87
CA SER A 127 14.83 19.95 -9.32
C SER A 127 15.71 20.77 -10.27
N THR A 128 15.06 21.43 -11.21
CA THR A 128 15.70 22.37 -12.15
C THR A 128 14.97 23.71 -12.08
N ASP A 129 15.52 24.74 -12.74
CA ASP A 129 14.86 26.05 -12.82
C ASP A 129 13.51 26.02 -13.54
N ARG A 130 13.23 24.94 -14.27
CA ARG A 130 12.00 24.77 -15.08
C ARG A 130 11.07 23.67 -14.54
N SER A 131 11.50 22.88 -13.56
CA SER A 131 10.75 21.74 -13.05
C SER A 131 11.08 21.47 -11.60
N ASP A 132 10.07 21.48 -10.75
CA ASP A 132 10.18 21.12 -9.34
C ASP A 132 9.98 19.62 -9.16
N CYS A 133 10.99 18.92 -8.66
CA CYS A 133 10.82 17.59 -8.10
C CYS A 133 10.42 17.74 -6.63
N ARG A 134 9.16 17.45 -6.30
CA ARG A 134 8.67 17.48 -4.92
C ARG A 134 8.67 16.07 -4.35
N LEU A 135 9.20 15.93 -3.14
CA LEU A 135 9.23 14.66 -2.45
C LEU A 135 7.94 14.50 -1.67
N SER A 136 7.20 13.45 -2.01
CA SER A 136 6.18 12.90 -1.12
C SER A 136 6.84 12.02 -0.05
N PHE A 137 6.11 11.69 0.99
CA PHE A 137 6.57 10.83 2.10
C PHE A 137 7.29 9.54 1.66
N ALA A 138 6.82 8.92 0.60
CA ALA A 138 7.34 7.65 0.10
C ALA A 138 8.52 7.79 -0.89
N ALA A 139 8.63 8.93 -1.59
CA ALA A 139 9.63 9.13 -2.62
C ALA A 139 11.09 9.03 -2.11
N PRO A 140 11.46 9.56 -0.93
CA PRO A 140 12.82 9.45 -0.44
C PRO A 140 13.29 8.01 -0.28
N VAL A 141 12.41 7.11 0.16
CA VAL A 141 12.77 5.72 0.40
C VAL A 141 13.19 5.03 -0.91
N GLY A 142 12.40 5.18 -1.97
CA GLY A 142 12.73 4.60 -3.28
C GLY A 142 13.92 5.28 -3.97
N LEU A 143 14.14 6.58 -3.72
CA LEU A 143 15.22 7.33 -4.35
C LEU A 143 16.58 7.17 -3.64
N LEU A 144 16.58 6.87 -2.35
CA LEU A 144 17.81 6.81 -1.54
C LEU A 144 18.36 5.40 -1.41
N LEU A 145 17.56 4.37 -1.70
CA LEU A 145 18.04 2.98 -1.70
C LEU A 145 18.93 2.73 -2.90
N SER A 146 20.18 2.34 -2.64
CA SER A 146 21.17 2.01 -3.66
C SER A 146 21.05 0.58 -4.19
N CYS A 147 20.38 -0.29 -3.47
CA CYS A 147 20.16 -1.70 -3.82
C CYS A 147 18.87 -1.90 -4.66
N ASN A 148 18.76 -3.05 -5.27
CA ASN A 148 17.50 -3.44 -5.91
C ASN A 148 16.40 -3.59 -4.88
N HIS A 149 15.23 -3.01 -5.15
CA HIS A 149 14.12 -3.06 -4.21
C HIS A 149 12.77 -2.99 -4.89
N ILE A 150 11.76 -3.45 -4.18
CA ILE A 150 10.35 -3.21 -4.48
C ILE A 150 9.78 -2.47 -3.27
N TYR A 151 9.27 -1.26 -3.51
CA TYR A 151 8.53 -0.49 -2.53
C TYR A 151 7.04 -0.69 -2.78
N ASN A 152 6.32 -1.15 -1.77
CA ASN A 152 4.87 -1.31 -1.83
C ASN A 152 4.20 -0.30 -0.90
N GLN A 153 3.24 0.41 -1.44
CA GLN A 153 2.40 1.34 -0.71
C GLN A 153 0.94 0.95 -0.89
N TYR A 154 0.29 0.59 0.19
CA TYR A 154 -1.12 0.25 0.22
C TYR A 154 -1.90 1.41 0.83
N LEU A 155 -2.85 1.94 0.08
CA LEU A 155 -3.75 2.99 0.53
C LEU A 155 -5.17 2.42 0.54
N PHE A 156 -5.79 2.42 1.72
CA PHE A 156 -7.16 1.96 1.90
C PHE A 156 -8.07 3.18 2.06
N LEU A 157 -8.88 3.43 1.05
CA LEU A 157 -9.88 4.48 1.06
C LEU A 157 -11.15 3.93 1.72
N ASP A 158 -11.40 4.34 2.95
CA ASP A 158 -12.60 4.00 3.69
C ASP A 158 -13.68 5.07 3.49
N ASN A 159 -14.91 4.77 3.90
CA ASN A 159 -15.97 5.78 3.94
C ASN A 159 -15.63 6.84 4.99
N SER A 160 -15.48 8.09 4.55
CA SER A 160 -15.07 9.20 5.40
C SER A 160 -16.09 9.48 6.52
N ASP A 161 -17.39 9.39 6.23
CA ASP A 161 -18.45 9.65 7.20
C ASP A 161 -18.45 8.60 8.31
N ASP A 162 -18.28 7.31 7.96
CA ASP A 162 -18.19 6.24 8.95
C ASP A 162 -16.94 6.40 9.84
N ASN A 163 -15.85 6.88 9.27
CA ASN A 163 -14.63 7.12 10.04
C ASN A 163 -14.78 8.34 10.96
N LEU A 164 -15.35 9.43 10.48
CA LEU A 164 -15.64 10.60 11.31
C LEU A 164 -16.53 10.23 12.50
N GLN A 165 -17.61 9.46 12.28
CA GLN A 165 -18.46 8.96 13.36
C GLN A 165 -17.70 8.11 14.38
N LYS A 166 -16.76 7.25 13.94
CA LYS A 166 -15.91 6.47 14.85
C LYS A 166 -15.00 7.37 15.68
N PHE A 167 -14.39 8.39 15.06
CA PHE A 167 -13.55 9.36 15.77
C PHE A 167 -14.36 10.21 16.75
N GLU A 168 -15.55 10.67 16.37
CA GLU A 168 -16.46 11.37 17.30
C GLU A 168 -16.85 10.52 18.50
N LYS A 169 -17.16 9.24 18.27
CA LYS A 169 -17.42 8.29 19.35
C LYS A 169 -16.19 8.11 20.25
N SER A 170 -15.01 8.01 19.65
CA SER A 170 -13.75 7.91 20.38
C SER A 170 -13.47 9.17 21.19
N ALA A 171 -13.68 10.36 20.64
CA ALA A 171 -13.55 11.63 21.35
C ALA A 171 -14.46 11.70 22.59
N ARG A 172 -15.72 11.29 22.45
CA ARG A 172 -16.66 11.20 23.59
C ARG A 172 -16.17 10.23 24.67
N ASN A 173 -15.67 9.07 24.28
CA ASN A 173 -15.10 8.11 25.23
C ASN A 173 -13.84 8.67 25.92
N MET A 174 -12.94 9.29 25.18
CA MET A 174 -11.73 9.90 25.73
C MET A 174 -12.04 11.09 26.63
N HIS A 175 -13.12 11.82 26.39
CA HIS A 175 -13.56 12.89 27.27
C HIS A 175 -13.83 12.38 28.70
N SER A 176 -14.47 11.24 28.84
CA SER A 176 -14.70 10.61 30.15
C SER A 176 -13.44 10.04 30.79
N LEU A 177 -12.49 9.59 29.97
CA LEU A 177 -11.24 8.95 30.41
C LEU A 177 -10.08 9.95 30.65
N ALA A 178 -10.16 11.16 30.11
CA ALA A 178 -9.10 12.16 30.16
C ALA A 178 -8.69 12.53 31.60
N ARG A 179 -9.64 12.48 32.54
CA ARG A 179 -9.40 12.76 33.96
C ARG A 179 -8.53 11.68 34.66
N TYR A 180 -8.42 10.50 34.12
CA TYR A 180 -7.70 9.39 34.76
C TYR A 180 -6.23 9.25 34.31
N SER A 181 -5.86 9.85 33.18
CA SER A 181 -4.53 9.70 32.61
C SER A 181 -4.20 10.86 31.69
N ARG A 182 -2.95 11.37 31.81
CA ARG A 182 -2.44 12.40 30.89
C ARG A 182 -2.39 11.91 29.44
N GLY A 183 -2.10 10.62 29.23
CA GLY A 183 -2.13 10.01 27.89
C GLY A 183 -3.52 10.07 27.27
N ASN A 184 -4.58 9.80 28.03
CA ASN A 184 -5.96 9.93 27.55
C ASN A 184 -6.32 11.37 27.22
N GLN A 185 -5.79 12.33 27.97
CA GLN A 185 -5.99 13.74 27.68
C GLN A 185 -5.32 14.14 26.36
N ILE A 186 -4.09 13.73 26.13
CA ILE A 186 -3.35 13.99 24.88
C ILE A 186 -4.10 13.36 23.69
N ASN A 187 -4.50 12.10 23.82
CA ASN A 187 -5.26 11.40 22.77
C ASN A 187 -6.59 12.11 22.46
N LYS A 188 -7.30 12.62 23.48
CA LYS A 188 -8.49 13.42 23.29
C LYS A 188 -8.19 14.67 22.47
N GLU A 189 -7.17 15.43 22.84
CA GLU A 189 -6.78 16.67 22.16
C GLU A 189 -6.42 16.42 20.68
N TRP A 190 -5.72 15.31 20.38
CA TRP A 190 -5.39 14.93 19.00
C TRP A 190 -6.64 14.56 18.18
N ILE A 191 -7.56 13.79 18.75
CA ILE A 191 -8.80 13.43 18.07
C ILE A 191 -9.66 14.67 17.81
N GLU A 192 -9.80 15.55 18.78
CA GLU A 192 -10.56 16.80 18.64
C GLU A 192 -9.94 17.72 17.57
N ARG A 193 -8.61 17.84 17.56
CA ARG A 193 -7.90 18.60 16.52
C ARG A 193 -8.16 18.03 15.14
N TYR A 194 -8.01 16.70 14.97
CA TYR A 194 -8.31 16.05 13.70
C TYR A 194 -9.75 16.26 13.26
N LEU A 195 -10.72 16.10 14.14
CA LEU A 195 -12.14 16.33 13.82
C LEU A 195 -12.41 17.77 13.37
N ASN A 196 -11.83 18.74 14.05
CA ASN A 196 -11.94 20.15 13.68
C ASN A 196 -11.36 20.42 12.29
N GLU A 197 -10.18 19.89 12.00
CA GLU A 197 -9.53 20.03 10.70
C GLU A 197 -10.32 19.28 9.60
N ALA A 198 -10.79 18.05 9.89
CA ALA A 198 -11.58 17.27 8.95
C ALA A 198 -12.88 17.97 8.55
N HIS A 199 -13.61 18.53 9.52
CA HIS A 199 -14.83 19.29 9.24
C HIS A 199 -14.56 20.63 8.54
N SER A 200 -13.48 21.32 8.90
CA SER A 200 -13.15 22.64 8.35
C SER A 200 -12.62 22.56 6.91
N PHE A 201 -11.85 21.54 6.60
CA PHE A 201 -11.14 21.42 5.32
C PHE A 201 -11.61 20.23 4.47
N GLY A 202 -12.60 19.47 4.92
CA GLY A 202 -13.09 18.30 4.21
C GLY A 202 -12.05 17.18 4.10
N LEU A 203 -11.20 17.01 5.12
CA LEU A 203 -10.16 15.98 5.10
C LEU A 203 -10.76 14.59 5.26
N SER A 204 -10.25 13.66 4.48
CA SER A 204 -10.60 12.25 4.58
C SER A 204 -9.47 11.47 5.25
N SER A 205 -9.80 10.61 6.20
CA SER A 205 -8.85 9.67 6.76
C SER A 205 -8.63 8.50 5.81
N ILE A 206 -7.39 8.11 5.68
CA ILE A 206 -7.00 6.90 4.95
C ILE A 206 -6.23 5.97 5.89
N ARG A 207 -6.29 4.69 5.60
CA ARG A 207 -5.36 3.72 6.20
C ARG A 207 -4.26 3.45 5.20
N ALA A 208 -3.03 3.44 5.65
CA ALA A 208 -1.88 3.17 4.81
C ALA A 208 -1.02 2.07 5.41
N HIS A 209 -0.37 1.30 4.55
CA HIS A 209 0.64 0.34 4.92
C HIS A 209 1.78 0.42 3.92
N PHE A 210 3.01 0.31 4.41
CA PHE A 210 4.21 0.43 3.60
C PHE A 210 5.10 -0.77 3.89
N ASN A 211 5.67 -1.34 2.85
CA ASN A 211 6.74 -2.31 2.99
C ASN A 211 7.76 -2.20 1.86
N ILE A 212 8.96 -2.60 2.15
CA ILE A 212 10.08 -2.63 1.22
C ILE A 212 10.66 -4.03 1.24
N MET A 213 10.81 -4.60 0.05
CA MET A 213 11.60 -5.79 -0.17
C MET A 213 12.85 -5.38 -0.92
N ALA A 214 13.98 -5.44 -0.26
CA ALA A 214 15.29 -5.13 -0.83
C ALA A 214 16.10 -6.41 -0.99
N TRP A 215 16.91 -6.49 -2.04
CA TRP A 215 17.77 -7.64 -2.27
C TRP A 215 19.08 -7.26 -2.94
N SER A 216 20.13 -7.99 -2.60
CA SER A 216 21.44 -7.90 -3.25
C SER A 216 22.16 -9.24 -3.15
N GLU A 217 23.12 -9.46 -4.05
CA GLU A 217 24.10 -10.53 -3.94
C GLU A 217 25.22 -10.17 -2.95
N ASP A 218 25.45 -8.87 -2.75
CA ASP A 218 26.37 -8.36 -1.73
C ASP A 218 25.59 -7.98 -0.44
N PRO A 219 25.78 -8.72 0.66
CA PRO A 219 25.11 -8.42 1.92
C PRO A 219 25.46 -7.05 2.52
N SER A 220 26.56 -6.42 2.10
CA SER A 220 26.95 -5.10 2.58
C SER A 220 26.05 -3.98 2.08
N GLU A 221 25.41 -4.17 0.92
CA GLU A 221 24.45 -3.23 0.36
C GLU A 221 23.09 -3.21 1.07
N LEU A 222 22.82 -4.23 1.90
CA LEU A 222 21.57 -4.39 2.62
C LEU A 222 21.68 -3.94 4.11
N LYS A 223 22.79 -3.35 4.49
CA LYS A 223 23.02 -2.76 5.83
C LYS A 223 22.75 -1.27 5.81
#